data_f5e816d5a6929543331a3942bc92aee6
#
_entry.id   f5e816d5a6929543331a3942bc92aee6
#
_cell.length_a   1.000
_cell.length_b   1.000
_cell.length_c   1.000
_cell.angle_alpha   90.00
_cell.angle_beta   90.00
_cell.angle_gamma   90.00
#
_symmetry.space_group_name_H-M   'P 1'
#
loop_
_entity.id
_entity.type
_entity.pdbx_description
1 polymer ?
#
loop_
_entity_poly.entity_id
_entity_poly.type
_entity_poly.pdbx_seq_one_letter_code
_entity_poly.pdbx_strand_id
1 'polypeptide(L)'
;MIVTEKSFSDQTYWEEIARCKTQFVNNEEDPLLNPYLRKEVAESWIRSKNNGVFPWTSYSKYHLTEEEWRLLKEQNERLIHIAQPLISNYLGLASTNGHSLELFDPSGAFLLGIHINISSTPVLSIVFNESTTGTTAHGLATYHKKPFQLIGPENYLDVWQNMICSAAPILDEMGEVLGTLALVQDMGEKPWEKNRSNLHVHSLGWVSSLAEAIGNQIKIQNGYDVLNEVNNDLRKATETLKIILEFIDEGVITIEPNGRILSSNHEGSRILNVHHGKIRGRNIGEFLLPKSALMGYVAANKTVDYMEEYVVNGREEKQYLVSLRPVYKQGNDELDFAILRFNHSDKINALVNTRSGAVAKFRFEDIVGQSESMLKAKALARRFARTRENLLLLGESGTGKELFAQALHNSHRPGGPFIAVNCAAMPRNLIESELFGYESGSFTGAEKNGRPGKIELANGGTLFLDEIGDMPIELQAVLLRVLQDKMVMRLGGRNYRQVDFRLITATNQDLKLLAQEKKFREDLYSDFPFLI
;
A
#
# COMPACT_ATOMS: atom_id res chain seq x y z
N MET A 1 -41.99 12.94 -36.15
CA MET A 1 -43.41 12.54 -36.14
C MET A 1 -43.50 11.19 -35.47
N ILE A 2 -44.31 11.04 -34.43
CA ILE A 2 -44.53 9.73 -33.80
C ILE A 2 -45.31 8.90 -34.81
N VAL A 3 -44.78 7.71 -35.15
CA VAL A 3 -45.50 6.75 -35.99
C VAL A 3 -46.79 6.41 -35.24
N THR A 4 -47.91 6.77 -35.81
CA THR A 4 -49.22 6.53 -35.19
C THR A 4 -49.74 5.15 -35.58
N GLU A 5 -50.64 4.57 -34.77
CA GLU A 5 -51.29 3.28 -35.07
C GLU A 5 -51.89 3.21 -36.50
N LYS A 6 -52.31 4.35 -37.08
CA LYS A 6 -52.80 4.44 -38.45
C LYS A 6 -51.77 4.05 -39.50
N SER A 7 -50.45 4.28 -39.26
CA SER A 7 -49.41 3.97 -40.26
C SER A 7 -49.20 2.46 -40.46
N PHE A 8 -49.52 1.64 -39.48
CA PHE A 8 -49.33 0.16 -39.55
C PHE A 8 -50.43 -0.54 -40.36
N SER A 9 -51.68 -0.02 -40.31
CA SER A 9 -52.85 -0.61 -40.95
C SER A 9 -53.31 0.17 -42.20
N ASP A 10 -52.59 1.21 -42.58
CA ASP A 10 -52.94 2.07 -43.71
C ASP A 10 -52.24 1.59 -45.00
N GLN A 11 -52.96 0.90 -45.85
CA GLN A 11 -52.49 0.46 -47.17
C GLN A 11 -51.87 1.61 -47.96
N THR A 12 -52.52 2.78 -47.92
CA THR A 12 -52.05 3.98 -48.62
C THR A 12 -50.65 4.40 -48.19
N TYR A 13 -50.38 4.33 -46.92
CA TYR A 13 -49.03 4.63 -46.39
C TYR A 13 -47.95 3.71 -46.99
N TRP A 14 -48.21 2.40 -47.00
CA TRP A 14 -47.27 1.43 -47.54
C TRP A 14 -47.01 1.60 -49.02
N GLU A 15 -48.10 1.84 -49.82
CA GLU A 15 -48.04 2.07 -51.27
C GLU A 15 -47.27 3.35 -51.58
N GLU A 16 -47.58 4.46 -50.89
CA GLU A 16 -46.92 5.74 -51.11
C GLU A 16 -45.43 5.71 -50.79
N ILE A 17 -45.00 5.05 -49.69
CA ILE A 17 -43.59 4.90 -49.37
C ILE A 17 -42.89 4.01 -50.41
N ALA A 18 -43.49 2.90 -50.82
CA ALA A 18 -42.95 2.05 -51.88
C ALA A 18 -42.79 2.79 -53.21
N ARG A 19 -43.79 3.61 -53.60
CA ARG A 19 -43.73 4.46 -54.78
C ARG A 19 -42.59 5.49 -54.66
N CYS A 20 -42.53 6.22 -53.59
CA CYS A 20 -41.47 7.18 -53.32
C CYS A 20 -40.08 6.54 -53.42
N LYS A 21 -39.86 5.34 -52.86
CA LYS A 21 -38.60 4.60 -52.96
C LYS A 21 -38.23 4.31 -54.43
N THR A 22 -39.18 3.82 -55.20
CA THR A 22 -38.98 3.54 -56.64
C THR A 22 -38.61 4.78 -57.42
N GLN A 23 -39.33 5.88 -57.23
CA GLN A 23 -39.07 7.17 -57.89
C GLN A 23 -37.74 7.77 -57.49
N PHE A 24 -37.38 7.69 -56.21
CA PHE A 24 -36.07 8.11 -55.70
C PHE A 24 -34.92 7.35 -56.35
N VAL A 25 -35.02 6.03 -56.43
CA VAL A 25 -33.95 5.20 -57.02
C VAL A 25 -33.78 5.51 -58.50
N ASN A 26 -34.87 5.79 -59.24
CA ASN A 26 -34.85 6.17 -60.63
C ASN A 26 -34.44 7.64 -60.88
N ASN A 27 -34.11 8.42 -59.86
CA ASN A 27 -33.77 9.84 -59.88
C ASN A 27 -34.95 10.73 -60.34
N GLU A 28 -36.19 10.31 -60.11
CA GLU A 28 -37.43 11.03 -60.50
C GLU A 28 -37.95 11.97 -59.40
N GLU A 29 -37.68 11.64 -58.13
CA GLU A 29 -38.15 12.38 -56.97
C GLU A 29 -37.07 12.42 -55.82
N ASP A 30 -37.01 13.58 -55.11
CA ASP A 30 -36.23 13.71 -53.89
C ASP A 30 -37.01 13.15 -52.69
N PRO A 31 -36.54 12.12 -51.99
CA PRO A 31 -37.25 11.49 -50.88
C PRO A 31 -37.51 12.45 -49.71
N LEU A 32 -36.72 13.54 -49.58
CA LEU A 32 -36.93 14.57 -48.55
C LEU A 32 -38.21 15.40 -48.77
N LEU A 33 -38.74 15.39 -49.95
CA LEU A 33 -39.97 16.13 -50.29
C LEU A 33 -41.23 15.32 -50.02
N ASN A 34 -41.13 14.02 -49.79
CA ASN A 34 -42.29 13.17 -49.57
C ASN A 34 -42.86 13.36 -48.13
N PRO A 35 -44.15 13.75 -48.01
CA PRO A 35 -44.75 14.06 -46.71
C PRO A 35 -45.00 12.84 -45.82
N TYR A 36 -44.98 11.63 -46.39
CA TYR A 36 -45.18 10.38 -45.66
C TYR A 36 -43.85 9.79 -45.13
N LEU A 37 -42.71 10.12 -45.77
CA LEU A 37 -41.41 9.60 -45.39
C LEU A 37 -40.76 10.46 -44.30
N ARG A 38 -40.31 9.85 -43.25
CA ARG A 38 -39.57 10.54 -42.17
C ARG A 38 -38.24 11.05 -42.70
N LYS A 39 -37.87 12.26 -42.29
CA LYS A 39 -36.64 12.92 -42.73
C LYS A 39 -35.40 12.07 -42.50
N GLU A 40 -35.26 11.47 -41.32
CA GLU A 40 -34.10 10.64 -40.94
C GLU A 40 -33.99 9.40 -41.85
N VAL A 41 -35.11 8.83 -42.26
CA VAL A 41 -35.15 7.70 -43.20
C VAL A 41 -34.75 8.14 -44.58
N ALA A 42 -35.30 9.28 -45.08
CA ALA A 42 -34.97 9.86 -46.38
C ALA A 42 -33.45 10.18 -46.47
N GLU A 43 -32.89 10.82 -45.47
CA GLU A 43 -31.44 11.09 -45.38
C GLU A 43 -30.61 9.82 -45.41
N SER A 44 -31.04 8.76 -44.74
CA SER A 44 -30.37 7.46 -44.76
C SER A 44 -30.50 6.77 -46.13
N TRP A 45 -31.62 6.88 -46.80
CA TRP A 45 -31.77 6.38 -48.17
C TRP A 45 -30.80 7.07 -49.13
N ILE A 46 -30.63 8.39 -49.02
CA ILE A 46 -29.67 9.16 -49.80
C ILE A 46 -28.24 8.67 -49.56
N ARG A 47 -27.84 8.47 -48.28
CA ARG A 47 -26.52 7.95 -47.94
C ARG A 47 -26.33 6.53 -48.50
N SER A 48 -27.33 5.67 -48.36
CA SER A 48 -27.30 4.30 -48.88
C SER A 48 -27.10 4.26 -50.40
N LYS A 49 -27.83 5.08 -51.16
CA LYS A 49 -27.68 5.20 -52.61
C LYS A 49 -26.29 5.73 -52.99
N ASN A 50 -25.79 6.74 -52.29
CA ASN A 50 -24.46 7.31 -52.52
C ASN A 50 -23.34 6.28 -52.23
N ASN A 51 -23.56 5.33 -51.34
CA ASN A 51 -22.68 4.19 -51.10
C ASN A 51 -22.81 3.07 -52.13
N GLY A 52 -23.65 3.25 -53.15
CA GLY A 52 -23.85 2.26 -54.21
C GLY A 52 -24.77 1.10 -53.85
N VAL A 53 -25.54 1.21 -52.77
CA VAL A 53 -26.55 0.22 -52.38
C VAL A 53 -27.87 0.57 -53.04
N PHE A 54 -28.52 -0.43 -53.64
CA PHE A 54 -29.84 -0.29 -54.30
C PHE A 54 -30.84 -1.26 -53.65
N PRO A 55 -32.16 -1.00 -53.74
CA PRO A 55 -33.18 -1.84 -53.11
C PRO A 55 -33.11 -3.33 -53.48
N TRP A 56 -32.66 -3.65 -54.67
CA TRP A 56 -32.44 -5.02 -55.15
C TRP A 56 -31.03 -5.59 -54.87
N THR A 57 -30.17 -4.87 -54.14
CA THR A 57 -28.81 -5.35 -53.82
C THR A 57 -28.90 -6.62 -52.97
N SER A 58 -28.16 -7.63 -53.40
CA SER A 58 -28.03 -8.85 -52.60
C SER A 58 -27.03 -8.65 -51.45
N TYR A 59 -27.51 -8.79 -50.24
CA TYR A 59 -26.67 -8.67 -49.03
C TYR A 59 -25.72 -9.86 -48.85
N SER A 60 -25.89 -10.97 -49.60
CA SER A 60 -25.03 -12.15 -49.53
C SER A 60 -23.57 -11.91 -49.94
N LYS A 61 -23.22 -10.72 -50.39
CA LYS A 61 -21.86 -10.36 -50.82
C LYS A 61 -20.97 -9.83 -49.68
N TYR A 62 -21.51 -9.49 -48.53
CA TYR A 62 -20.82 -8.75 -47.47
C TYR A 62 -20.65 -9.62 -46.20
N HIS A 63 -20.02 -10.79 -46.42
CA HIS A 63 -19.71 -11.70 -45.32
C HIS A 63 -18.33 -11.41 -44.72
N LEU A 64 -18.29 -11.39 -43.41
CA LEU A 64 -17.03 -11.47 -42.68
C LEU A 64 -16.43 -12.87 -42.86
N THR A 65 -15.11 -12.97 -42.93
CA THR A 65 -14.41 -14.24 -42.84
C THR A 65 -14.62 -14.86 -41.47
N GLU A 66 -14.39 -16.17 -41.35
CA GLU A 66 -14.55 -16.86 -40.06
C GLU A 66 -13.61 -16.29 -38.97
N GLU A 67 -12.42 -15.85 -39.39
CA GLU A 67 -11.45 -15.23 -38.48
C GLU A 67 -11.88 -13.82 -38.02
N GLU A 68 -12.36 -12.97 -38.94
CA GLU A 68 -12.90 -11.65 -38.63
C GLU A 68 -14.11 -11.75 -37.69
N TRP A 69 -15.01 -12.70 -37.96
CA TRP A 69 -16.18 -12.91 -37.14
C TRP A 69 -15.84 -13.41 -35.73
N ARG A 70 -14.84 -14.32 -35.61
CA ARG A 70 -14.35 -14.78 -34.32
C ARG A 70 -13.75 -13.63 -33.53
N LEU A 71 -12.89 -12.81 -34.14
CA LEU A 71 -12.27 -11.65 -33.49
C LEU A 71 -13.32 -10.64 -33.03
N LEU A 72 -14.32 -10.39 -33.85
CA LEU A 72 -15.42 -9.50 -33.50
C LEU A 72 -16.20 -10.00 -32.27
N LYS A 73 -16.46 -11.29 -32.19
CA LYS A 73 -17.10 -11.89 -31.01
C LYS A 73 -16.25 -11.80 -29.76
N GLU A 74 -14.96 -12.03 -29.86
CA GLU A 74 -14.01 -11.85 -28.76
C GLU A 74 -14.02 -10.39 -28.25
N GLN A 75 -13.99 -9.43 -29.15
CA GLN A 75 -14.07 -8.00 -28.80
C GLN A 75 -15.39 -7.62 -28.11
N ASN A 76 -16.48 -8.30 -28.44
CA ASN A 76 -17.83 -8.06 -27.90
C ASN A 76 -18.26 -9.11 -26.87
N GLU A 77 -17.33 -9.95 -26.38
CA GLU A 77 -17.63 -11.07 -25.47
C GLU A 77 -18.45 -10.63 -24.26
N ARG A 78 -18.08 -9.50 -23.66
CA ARG A 78 -18.77 -8.96 -22.48
C ARG A 78 -20.22 -8.55 -22.80
N LEU A 79 -20.43 -7.86 -23.88
CA LEU A 79 -21.76 -7.47 -24.34
C LEU A 79 -22.63 -8.70 -24.60
N ILE A 80 -22.07 -9.68 -25.33
CA ILE A 80 -22.75 -10.94 -25.64
C ILE A 80 -23.11 -11.70 -24.35
N HIS A 81 -22.15 -11.84 -23.42
CA HIS A 81 -22.37 -12.57 -22.17
C HIS A 81 -23.47 -11.96 -21.30
N ILE A 82 -23.57 -10.64 -21.25
CA ILE A 82 -24.61 -9.93 -20.48
C ILE A 82 -25.95 -9.94 -21.21
N ALA A 83 -25.94 -9.76 -22.53
CA ALA A 83 -27.17 -9.70 -23.32
C ALA A 83 -27.83 -11.09 -23.51
N GLN A 84 -27.03 -12.14 -23.65
CA GLN A 84 -27.51 -13.49 -23.98
C GLN A 84 -28.59 -14.03 -23.02
N PRO A 85 -28.43 -13.98 -21.68
CA PRO A 85 -29.47 -14.45 -20.75
C PRO A 85 -30.76 -13.65 -20.87
N LEU A 86 -30.65 -12.31 -21.04
CA LEU A 86 -31.80 -11.42 -21.16
C LEU A 86 -32.56 -11.66 -22.47
N ILE A 87 -31.83 -11.87 -23.57
CA ILE A 87 -32.41 -12.20 -24.90
C ILE A 87 -33.01 -13.61 -24.84
N SER A 88 -32.36 -14.60 -24.20
CA SER A 88 -32.85 -15.97 -24.10
C SER A 88 -34.14 -16.10 -23.28
N ASN A 89 -34.31 -15.29 -22.24
CA ASN A 89 -35.54 -15.26 -21.46
C ASN A 89 -36.75 -14.78 -22.26
N TYR A 90 -36.53 -14.05 -23.37
CA TYR A 90 -37.57 -13.65 -24.27
C TYR A 90 -38.23 -14.81 -25.03
N LEU A 91 -37.51 -15.92 -25.25
CA LEU A 91 -38.06 -17.11 -25.90
C LEU A 91 -39.37 -17.63 -25.27
N GLY A 92 -39.51 -17.48 -23.94
CA GLY A 92 -40.74 -17.85 -23.24
C GLY A 92 -41.95 -16.96 -23.48
N LEU A 93 -41.72 -15.72 -23.92
CA LEU A 93 -42.76 -14.72 -24.17
C LEU A 93 -43.18 -14.64 -25.66
N ALA A 94 -42.29 -15.02 -26.58
CA ALA A 94 -42.47 -14.89 -28.02
C ALA A 94 -43.00 -16.18 -28.68
N SER A 95 -43.96 -16.84 -28.07
CA SER A 95 -44.58 -18.06 -28.61
C SER A 95 -45.43 -17.84 -29.89
N THR A 96 -45.45 -16.61 -30.41
CA THR A 96 -46.21 -16.26 -31.63
C THR A 96 -45.30 -16.05 -32.83
N ASN A 97 -45.72 -16.55 -33.98
CA ASN A 97 -44.97 -16.71 -35.22
C ASN A 97 -44.30 -15.45 -35.77
N GLY A 98 -43.11 -15.60 -36.34
CA GLY A 98 -42.51 -14.63 -37.28
C GLY A 98 -41.73 -13.49 -36.61
N HIS A 99 -41.03 -13.74 -35.52
CA HIS A 99 -40.20 -12.72 -34.86
C HIS A 99 -38.74 -13.18 -34.72
N SER A 100 -37.81 -12.23 -34.89
CA SER A 100 -36.42 -12.40 -34.46
C SER A 100 -35.98 -11.27 -33.55
N LEU A 101 -35.20 -11.60 -32.54
CA LEU A 101 -34.54 -10.63 -31.68
C LEU A 101 -33.03 -10.76 -31.90
N GLU A 102 -32.38 -9.69 -32.29
CA GLU A 102 -31.03 -9.66 -32.85
C GLU A 102 -30.20 -8.58 -32.18
N LEU A 103 -28.95 -8.91 -31.86
CA LEU A 103 -27.94 -8.02 -31.30
C LEU A 103 -26.88 -7.73 -32.35
N PHE A 104 -26.57 -6.48 -32.53
CA PHE A 104 -25.56 -5.97 -33.44
C PHE A 104 -24.51 -5.18 -32.68
N ASP A 105 -23.26 -5.20 -33.16
CA ASP A 105 -22.24 -4.28 -32.73
C ASP A 105 -22.44 -2.86 -33.32
N PRO A 106 -21.66 -1.85 -32.94
CA PRO A 106 -21.79 -0.51 -33.49
C PRO A 106 -21.49 -0.40 -35.00
N SER A 107 -20.79 -1.36 -35.60
CA SER A 107 -20.53 -1.40 -37.04
C SER A 107 -21.71 -1.97 -37.85
N GLY A 108 -22.68 -2.56 -37.16
CA GLY A 108 -23.80 -3.29 -37.74
C GLY A 108 -23.53 -4.78 -37.95
N ALA A 109 -22.46 -5.32 -37.40
CA ALA A 109 -22.18 -6.75 -37.46
C ALA A 109 -23.07 -7.54 -36.48
N PHE A 110 -23.61 -8.65 -36.96
CA PHE A 110 -24.48 -9.52 -36.18
C PHE A 110 -23.69 -10.27 -35.12
N LEU A 111 -24.05 -10.13 -33.86
CA LEU A 111 -23.39 -10.78 -32.72
C LEU A 111 -24.13 -12.01 -32.20
N LEU A 112 -25.43 -11.86 -31.98
CA LEU A 112 -26.31 -12.86 -31.38
C LEU A 112 -27.72 -12.65 -31.86
N GLY A 113 -28.51 -13.73 -32.05
CA GLY A 113 -29.92 -13.62 -32.37
C GLY A 113 -30.71 -14.87 -32.05
N ILE A 114 -31.99 -14.66 -31.83
CA ILE A 114 -32.97 -15.71 -31.61
C ILE A 114 -34.03 -15.55 -32.69
N HIS A 115 -34.22 -16.58 -33.50
CA HIS A 115 -35.17 -16.62 -34.59
C HIS A 115 -36.33 -17.58 -34.26
N ILE A 116 -37.56 -17.12 -34.34
CA ILE A 116 -38.77 -17.90 -34.10
C ILE A 116 -39.58 -17.96 -35.39
N ASN A 117 -39.60 -19.12 -36.06
CA ASN A 117 -40.34 -19.39 -37.26
C ASN A 117 -40.11 -18.42 -38.44
N ILE A 118 -38.88 -17.93 -38.60
CA ILE A 118 -38.45 -17.26 -39.82
C ILE A 118 -37.75 -18.32 -40.69
N SER A 119 -38.20 -18.46 -41.92
CA SER A 119 -37.69 -19.49 -42.86
C SER A 119 -36.31 -19.19 -43.43
N SER A 120 -35.66 -18.12 -43.00
CA SER A 120 -34.30 -17.76 -43.42
C SER A 120 -33.28 -18.23 -42.38
N THR A 121 -32.28 -19.01 -42.81
CA THR A 121 -31.09 -19.31 -42.04
C THR A 121 -30.44 -18.02 -41.55
N PRO A 122 -30.08 -17.93 -40.25
CA PRO A 122 -29.39 -16.74 -39.74
C PRO A 122 -28.08 -16.57 -40.49
N VAL A 123 -27.89 -15.44 -41.13
CA VAL A 123 -26.65 -15.16 -41.84
C VAL A 123 -25.65 -14.61 -40.83
N LEU A 124 -24.92 -15.52 -40.22
CA LEU A 124 -24.08 -15.29 -39.04
C LEU A 124 -22.84 -14.40 -39.26
N SER A 125 -22.58 -13.94 -40.48
CA SER A 125 -21.33 -13.21 -40.78
C SER A 125 -21.57 -11.94 -41.58
N ILE A 126 -22.77 -11.41 -41.63
CA ILE A 126 -23.07 -10.18 -42.38
C ILE A 126 -22.95 -8.95 -41.51
N VAL A 127 -22.42 -7.88 -42.11
CA VAL A 127 -22.45 -6.52 -41.54
C VAL A 127 -23.61 -5.76 -42.19
N PHE A 128 -24.56 -5.33 -41.37
CA PHE A 128 -25.76 -4.62 -41.79
C PHE A 128 -25.62 -3.11 -41.52
N ASN A 129 -25.17 -2.37 -42.51
CA ASN A 129 -25.05 -0.91 -42.42
C ASN A 129 -25.38 -0.23 -43.75
N GLU A 130 -25.36 1.12 -43.80
CA GLU A 130 -25.72 1.89 -44.96
C GLU A 130 -24.83 1.66 -46.19
N SER A 131 -23.65 1.09 -46.05
CA SER A 131 -22.73 0.76 -47.16
C SER A 131 -22.89 -0.67 -47.69
N THR A 132 -23.59 -1.53 -46.94
CA THR A 132 -23.74 -2.95 -47.30
C THR A 132 -25.19 -3.32 -47.62
N THR A 133 -26.10 -2.92 -46.76
CA THR A 133 -27.53 -3.29 -46.82
C THR A 133 -28.46 -2.08 -46.89
N GLY A 134 -27.88 -0.88 -46.84
CA GLY A 134 -28.66 0.33 -46.83
C GLY A 134 -29.34 0.61 -45.47
N THR A 135 -30.40 1.37 -45.50
CA THR A 135 -31.14 1.83 -44.33
C THR A 135 -31.75 0.67 -43.55
N THR A 136 -31.40 0.55 -42.29
CA THR A 136 -31.94 -0.42 -41.32
C THR A 136 -32.31 0.27 -40.00
N ALA A 137 -33.22 -0.31 -39.24
CA ALA A 137 -33.65 0.27 -37.96
C ALA A 137 -32.49 0.36 -36.96
N HIS A 138 -31.65 -0.69 -36.86
CA HIS A 138 -30.48 -0.69 -35.96
C HIS A 138 -29.40 0.30 -36.45
N GLY A 139 -29.16 0.43 -37.75
CA GLY A 139 -28.24 1.43 -38.30
C GLY A 139 -28.65 2.86 -37.93
N LEU A 140 -29.96 3.19 -38.08
CA LEU A 140 -30.50 4.47 -37.65
C LEU A 140 -30.45 4.65 -36.13
N ALA A 141 -30.75 3.61 -35.35
CA ALA A 141 -30.69 3.67 -33.90
C ALA A 141 -29.26 3.94 -33.42
N THR A 142 -28.25 3.29 -34.02
CA THR A 142 -26.83 3.53 -33.77
C THR A 142 -26.42 4.95 -34.14
N TYR A 143 -26.76 5.40 -35.33
CA TYR A 143 -26.37 6.71 -35.86
C TYR A 143 -26.94 7.87 -35.02
N HIS A 144 -28.22 7.78 -34.66
CA HIS A 144 -28.92 8.83 -33.92
C HIS A 144 -28.85 8.64 -32.39
N LYS A 145 -28.25 7.54 -31.89
CA LYS A 145 -28.21 7.17 -30.47
C LYS A 145 -29.57 7.19 -29.77
N LYS A 146 -30.62 6.81 -30.50
CA LYS A 146 -32.02 6.77 -30.03
C LYS A 146 -32.78 5.61 -30.64
N PRO A 147 -33.86 5.11 -29.99
CA PRO A 147 -34.69 4.06 -30.57
C PRO A 147 -35.30 4.48 -31.92
N PHE A 148 -35.31 3.52 -32.85
CA PHE A 148 -35.86 3.68 -34.18
C PHE A 148 -36.74 2.49 -34.58
N GLN A 149 -37.83 2.78 -35.32
CA GLN A 149 -38.67 1.74 -35.92
C GLN A 149 -38.82 2.04 -37.40
N LEU A 150 -38.64 1.05 -38.24
CA LEU A 150 -38.91 1.09 -39.66
C LEU A 150 -40.12 0.19 -39.99
N ILE A 151 -40.99 0.68 -40.84
CA ILE A 151 -42.23 0.02 -41.21
C ILE A 151 -42.20 -0.31 -42.69
N GLY A 152 -42.16 -1.61 -43.00
CA GLY A 152 -42.29 -2.08 -44.37
C GLY A 152 -41.33 -1.44 -45.35
N PRO A 153 -41.83 -0.72 -46.38
CA PRO A 153 -41.01 -0.10 -47.42
C PRO A 153 -40.05 0.98 -46.95
N GLU A 154 -40.13 1.46 -45.69
CA GLU A 154 -39.07 2.31 -45.11
C GLU A 154 -37.71 1.60 -45.01
N ASN A 155 -37.72 0.25 -44.84
CA ASN A 155 -36.52 -0.56 -45.01
C ASN A 155 -36.01 -0.43 -46.44
N TYR A 156 -34.70 -0.23 -46.62
CA TYR A 156 -34.17 0.10 -47.94
C TYR A 156 -34.22 -1.05 -48.93
N LEU A 157 -33.85 -2.27 -48.49
CA LEU A 157 -33.88 -3.45 -49.37
C LEU A 157 -35.32 -3.96 -49.58
N ASP A 158 -35.61 -4.38 -50.80
CA ASP A 158 -36.91 -4.91 -51.18
C ASP A 158 -37.25 -6.22 -50.48
N VAL A 159 -36.27 -7.03 -50.10
CA VAL A 159 -36.47 -8.28 -49.35
C VAL A 159 -37.06 -8.03 -47.96
N TRP A 160 -36.96 -6.80 -47.45
CA TRP A 160 -37.47 -6.42 -46.11
C TRP A 160 -38.72 -5.51 -46.19
N GLN A 161 -39.27 -5.32 -47.36
CA GLN A 161 -40.43 -4.44 -47.54
C GLN A 161 -41.71 -4.87 -46.79
N ASN A 162 -41.76 -6.14 -46.35
CA ASN A 162 -42.87 -6.68 -45.55
C ASN A 162 -42.53 -6.83 -44.06
N MET A 163 -41.37 -6.29 -43.61
CA MET A 163 -40.92 -6.40 -42.25
C MET A 163 -41.11 -5.10 -41.46
N ILE A 164 -41.43 -5.23 -40.18
CA ILE A 164 -41.35 -4.13 -39.23
C ILE A 164 -40.13 -4.39 -38.35
N CYS A 165 -39.20 -3.42 -38.32
CA CYS A 165 -37.98 -3.50 -37.55
C CYS A 165 -37.97 -2.43 -36.46
N SER A 166 -37.91 -2.82 -35.20
CA SER A 166 -37.76 -1.92 -34.04
C SER A 166 -36.38 -2.11 -33.43
N ALA A 167 -35.61 -1.05 -33.30
CA ALA A 167 -34.26 -1.15 -32.75
C ALA A 167 -33.97 -0.08 -31.70
N ALA A 168 -33.15 -0.40 -30.72
CA ALA A 168 -32.73 0.53 -29.69
C ALA A 168 -31.23 0.35 -29.38
N PRO A 169 -30.48 1.45 -29.21
CA PRO A 169 -29.06 1.39 -28.86
C PRO A 169 -28.87 0.99 -27.41
N ILE A 170 -27.85 0.21 -27.16
CA ILE A 170 -27.32 -0.10 -25.82
C ILE A 170 -26.19 0.92 -25.57
N LEU A 171 -26.35 1.78 -24.57
CA LEU A 171 -25.45 2.88 -24.32
C LEU A 171 -24.60 2.63 -23.05
N ASP A 172 -23.32 3.04 -23.13
CA ASP A 172 -22.45 3.09 -21.97
C ASP A 172 -22.75 4.29 -21.04
N GLU A 173 -21.90 4.52 -20.05
CA GLU A 173 -22.03 5.63 -19.09
C GLU A 173 -21.80 7.01 -19.73
N MET A 174 -21.07 7.06 -20.85
CA MET A 174 -20.76 8.29 -21.59
C MET A 174 -21.78 8.56 -22.71
N GLY A 175 -22.75 7.66 -22.91
CA GLY A 175 -23.73 7.75 -23.98
C GLY A 175 -23.19 7.28 -25.34
N GLU A 176 -22.09 6.53 -25.37
CA GLU A 176 -21.60 5.88 -26.57
C GLU A 176 -22.30 4.53 -26.79
N VAL A 177 -22.45 4.16 -28.06
CA VAL A 177 -23.15 2.92 -28.43
C VAL A 177 -22.24 1.73 -28.28
N LEU A 178 -22.60 0.82 -27.38
CA LEU A 178 -21.94 -0.48 -27.21
C LEU A 178 -22.46 -1.55 -28.18
N GLY A 179 -23.66 -1.39 -28.63
CA GLY A 179 -24.35 -2.26 -29.57
C GLY A 179 -25.77 -1.84 -29.75
N THR A 180 -26.51 -2.54 -30.60
CA THR A 180 -27.92 -2.23 -30.89
C THR A 180 -28.74 -3.50 -30.85
N LEU A 181 -29.85 -3.47 -30.13
CA LEU A 181 -30.83 -4.55 -30.10
C LEU A 181 -31.94 -4.25 -31.08
N ALA A 182 -32.27 -5.21 -31.94
CA ALA A 182 -33.36 -5.09 -32.92
C ALA A 182 -34.34 -6.24 -32.79
N LEU A 183 -35.64 -5.91 -32.86
CA LEU A 183 -36.75 -6.84 -33.03
C LEU A 183 -37.27 -6.74 -34.45
N VAL A 184 -37.19 -7.82 -35.18
CA VAL A 184 -37.67 -7.94 -36.55
C VAL A 184 -38.95 -8.77 -36.58
N GLN A 185 -39.96 -8.28 -37.25
CA GLN A 185 -41.27 -8.90 -37.35
C GLN A 185 -41.67 -9.06 -38.82
N ASP A 186 -41.93 -10.28 -39.27
CA ASP A 186 -42.42 -10.58 -40.61
C ASP A 186 -43.94 -10.44 -40.65
N MET A 187 -44.42 -9.51 -41.47
CA MET A 187 -45.84 -9.21 -41.63
C MET A 187 -46.53 -10.03 -42.72
N GLY A 188 -45.75 -10.75 -43.53
CA GLY A 188 -46.25 -11.50 -44.69
C GLY A 188 -46.70 -10.60 -45.85
N GLU A 189 -47.35 -11.18 -46.88
CA GLU A 189 -47.63 -10.53 -48.17
C GLU A 189 -48.61 -9.33 -48.11
N LYS A 190 -49.49 -9.30 -47.11
CA LYS A 190 -50.48 -8.21 -46.95
C LYS A 190 -50.48 -7.73 -45.50
N PRO A 191 -49.52 -6.88 -45.13
CA PRO A 191 -49.32 -6.44 -43.74
C PRO A 191 -50.54 -5.68 -43.17
N TRP A 192 -51.26 -4.92 -43.98
CA TRP A 192 -52.40 -4.11 -43.60
C TRP A 192 -53.69 -4.91 -43.37
N GLU A 193 -53.82 -6.14 -43.90
CA GLU A 193 -55.01 -6.99 -43.70
C GLU A 193 -54.99 -7.76 -42.40
N LYS A 194 -53.83 -7.90 -41.75
CA LYS A 194 -53.68 -8.69 -40.53
C LYS A 194 -54.03 -7.86 -39.30
N ASN A 195 -55.10 -8.25 -38.59
CA ASN A 195 -55.52 -7.68 -37.31
C ASN A 195 -54.53 -7.99 -36.18
N ARG A 196 -53.23 -7.73 -36.41
CA ARG A 196 -52.10 -7.95 -35.47
C ARG A 196 -51.60 -6.63 -34.85
N SER A 197 -52.43 -5.57 -34.90
CA SER A 197 -52.09 -4.18 -34.61
C SER A 197 -51.50 -3.94 -33.21
N ASN A 198 -51.81 -4.74 -32.22
CA ASN A 198 -51.41 -4.41 -30.85
C ASN A 198 -49.94 -4.75 -30.49
N LEU A 199 -49.29 -5.70 -31.18
CA LEU A 199 -47.90 -6.07 -30.89
C LEU A 199 -46.87 -5.08 -31.46
N HIS A 200 -47.19 -4.46 -32.59
CA HIS A 200 -46.23 -3.62 -33.34
C HIS A 200 -46.03 -2.24 -32.72
N VAL A 201 -47.09 -1.66 -32.15
CA VAL A 201 -47.04 -0.34 -31.51
C VAL A 201 -46.16 -0.37 -30.26
N HIS A 202 -46.15 -1.50 -29.55
CA HIS A 202 -45.39 -1.66 -28.30
C HIS A 202 -43.97 -2.20 -28.52
N SER A 203 -43.65 -2.72 -29.72
CA SER A 203 -42.35 -3.37 -29.97
C SER A 203 -41.15 -2.46 -29.78
N LEU A 204 -41.27 -1.19 -30.19
CA LEU A 204 -40.18 -0.20 -29.98
C LEU A 204 -39.95 0.10 -28.51
N GLY A 205 -41.01 0.31 -27.72
CA GLY A 205 -40.90 0.54 -26.29
C GLY A 205 -40.30 -0.67 -25.56
N TRP A 206 -40.70 -1.85 -25.99
CA TRP A 206 -40.21 -3.08 -25.43
C TRP A 206 -38.71 -3.34 -25.70
N VAL A 207 -38.26 -3.16 -26.97
CA VAL A 207 -36.86 -3.26 -27.37
C VAL A 207 -36.02 -2.20 -26.65
N SER A 208 -36.55 -0.98 -26.51
CA SER A 208 -35.90 0.10 -25.79
C SER A 208 -35.67 -0.26 -24.32
N SER A 209 -36.69 -0.81 -23.66
CA SER A 209 -36.56 -1.22 -22.24
C SER A 209 -35.56 -2.36 -22.07
N LEU A 210 -35.50 -3.32 -23.00
CA LEU A 210 -34.54 -4.41 -22.95
C LEU A 210 -33.11 -3.92 -23.22
N ALA A 211 -32.92 -3.03 -24.20
CA ALA A 211 -31.63 -2.42 -24.50
C ALA A 211 -31.10 -1.61 -23.30
N GLU A 212 -31.99 -0.85 -22.64
CA GLU A 212 -31.67 -0.11 -21.43
C GLU A 212 -31.30 -1.04 -20.26
N ALA A 213 -32.02 -2.15 -20.09
CA ALA A 213 -31.72 -3.15 -19.08
C ALA A 213 -30.33 -3.77 -19.29
N ILE A 214 -29.97 -4.10 -20.54
CA ILE A 214 -28.63 -4.59 -20.89
C ILE A 214 -27.56 -3.53 -20.56
N GLY A 215 -27.77 -2.28 -20.98
CA GLY A 215 -26.85 -1.17 -20.70
C GLY A 215 -26.65 -0.94 -19.21
N ASN A 216 -27.73 -0.95 -18.43
CA ASN A 216 -27.65 -0.82 -16.97
C ASN A 216 -26.92 -2.00 -16.31
N GLN A 217 -27.11 -3.23 -16.79
CA GLN A 217 -26.39 -4.38 -16.28
C GLN A 217 -24.88 -4.29 -16.55
N ILE A 218 -24.49 -3.77 -17.72
CA ILE A 218 -23.07 -3.50 -18.07
C ILE A 218 -22.47 -2.46 -17.10
N LYS A 219 -23.19 -1.36 -16.85
CA LYS A 219 -22.75 -0.29 -15.92
C LYS A 219 -22.55 -0.83 -14.50
N ILE A 220 -23.50 -1.63 -14.01
CA ILE A 220 -23.40 -2.26 -12.69
C ILE A 220 -22.16 -3.16 -12.63
N GLN A 221 -21.94 -3.98 -13.65
CA GLN A 221 -20.79 -4.88 -13.68
C GLN A 221 -19.46 -4.12 -13.73
N ASN A 222 -19.37 -3.02 -14.49
CA ASN A 222 -18.21 -2.14 -14.53
C ASN A 222 -17.92 -1.57 -13.14
N GLY A 223 -18.95 -1.10 -12.45
CA GLY A 223 -18.82 -0.58 -11.08
C GLY A 223 -18.31 -1.62 -10.10
N TYR A 224 -18.78 -2.87 -10.20
CA TYR A 224 -18.26 -3.98 -9.39
C TYR A 224 -16.79 -4.29 -9.66
N ASP A 225 -16.38 -4.29 -10.94
CA ASP A 225 -15.00 -4.59 -11.32
C ASP A 225 -14.04 -3.54 -10.76
N VAL A 226 -14.38 -2.25 -10.91
CA VAL A 226 -13.60 -1.13 -10.33
C VAL A 226 -13.54 -1.21 -8.81
N LEU A 227 -14.67 -1.49 -8.15
CA LEU A 227 -14.72 -1.63 -6.70
C LEU A 227 -13.83 -2.79 -6.20
N ASN A 228 -13.86 -3.91 -6.90
CA ASN A 228 -13.02 -5.08 -6.57
C ASN A 228 -11.54 -4.77 -6.75
N GLU A 229 -11.15 -4.05 -7.80
CA GLU A 229 -9.77 -3.61 -8.03
C GLU A 229 -9.28 -2.71 -6.89
N VAL A 230 -10.05 -1.67 -6.55
CA VAL A 230 -9.73 -0.75 -5.44
C VAL A 230 -9.64 -1.49 -4.11
N ASN A 231 -10.56 -2.43 -3.83
CA ASN A 231 -10.52 -3.23 -2.61
C ASN A 231 -9.28 -4.13 -2.55
N ASN A 232 -8.89 -4.74 -3.67
CA ASN A 232 -7.69 -5.56 -3.75
C ASN A 232 -6.42 -4.73 -3.52
N ASP A 233 -6.34 -3.53 -4.09
CA ASP A 233 -5.20 -2.63 -3.90
C ASP A 233 -5.13 -2.12 -2.46
N LEU A 234 -6.26 -1.75 -1.87
CA LEU A 234 -6.34 -1.38 -0.45
C LEU A 234 -5.90 -2.52 0.46
N ARG A 235 -6.33 -3.75 0.17
CA ARG A 235 -5.92 -4.95 0.92
C ARG A 235 -4.42 -5.17 0.82
N LYS A 236 -3.84 -5.13 -0.40
CA LYS A 236 -2.39 -5.25 -0.61
C LYS A 236 -1.61 -4.17 0.15
N ALA A 237 -2.05 -2.91 0.07
CA ALA A 237 -1.41 -1.81 0.79
C ALA A 237 -1.47 -2.02 2.31
N THR A 238 -2.61 -2.45 2.84
CA THR A 238 -2.79 -2.74 4.27
C THR A 238 -1.92 -3.90 4.74
N GLU A 239 -1.84 -4.99 3.98
CA GLU A 239 -0.97 -6.13 4.28
C GLU A 239 0.51 -5.74 4.22
N THR A 240 0.91 -4.94 3.24
CA THR A 240 2.29 -4.43 3.12
C THR A 240 2.67 -3.57 4.32
N LEU A 241 1.81 -2.63 4.73
CA LEU A 241 2.03 -1.80 5.91
C LEU A 241 2.14 -2.64 7.19
N LYS A 242 1.31 -3.67 7.32
CA LYS A 242 1.37 -4.59 8.47
C LYS A 242 2.71 -5.32 8.52
N ILE A 243 3.17 -5.85 7.38
CA ILE A 243 4.48 -6.53 7.30
C ILE A 243 5.61 -5.54 7.65
N ILE A 244 5.61 -4.33 7.11
CA ILE A 244 6.62 -3.31 7.42
C ILE A 244 6.66 -3.02 8.93
N LEU A 245 5.50 -2.87 9.58
CA LEU A 245 5.43 -2.63 11.02
C LEU A 245 5.94 -3.82 11.86
N GLU A 246 5.85 -5.05 11.34
CA GLU A 246 6.42 -6.25 11.99
C GLU A 246 7.95 -6.34 11.86
N PHE A 247 8.54 -5.76 10.80
CA PHE A 247 10.01 -5.70 10.63
C PHE A 247 10.67 -4.60 11.46
N ILE A 248 9.92 -3.68 12.02
CA ILE A 248 10.46 -2.60 12.83
C ILE A 248 10.75 -3.13 14.23
N ASP A 249 12.03 -3.08 14.63
CA ASP A 249 12.52 -3.44 15.97
C ASP A 249 12.12 -2.45 17.08
N GLU A 250 11.24 -1.52 16.79
CA GLU A 250 10.72 -0.51 17.70
C GLU A 250 9.26 -0.81 18.02
N GLY A 251 8.84 -0.55 19.26
CA GLY A 251 7.43 -0.63 19.62
C GLY A 251 6.65 0.53 19.02
N VAL A 252 5.70 0.24 18.15
CA VAL A 252 4.78 1.25 17.59
C VAL A 252 3.39 0.99 18.12
N ILE A 253 2.83 1.99 18.81
CA ILE A 253 1.51 1.92 19.46
C ILE A 253 0.70 3.14 19.05
N THR A 254 -0.53 2.92 18.59
CA THR A 254 -1.49 4.00 18.34
C THR A 254 -2.50 4.09 19.48
N ILE A 255 -2.76 5.32 19.93
CA ILE A 255 -3.68 5.58 21.05
C ILE A 255 -4.71 6.67 20.68
N GLU A 256 -5.92 6.56 21.23
CA GLU A 256 -6.91 7.64 21.24
C GLU A 256 -6.43 8.79 22.16
N PRO A 257 -7.02 10.00 22.06
CA PRO A 257 -6.71 11.13 22.94
C PRO A 257 -6.82 10.83 24.44
N ASN A 258 -7.69 9.89 24.82
CA ASN A 258 -7.90 9.44 26.20
C ASN A 258 -6.88 8.37 26.64
N GLY A 259 -5.91 8.00 25.80
CA GLY A 259 -4.89 6.99 26.07
C GLY A 259 -5.30 5.55 25.77
N ARG A 260 -6.51 5.30 25.23
CA ARG A 260 -6.95 3.96 24.84
C ARG A 260 -6.17 3.45 23.63
N ILE A 261 -5.61 2.28 23.72
CA ILE A 261 -4.79 1.66 22.65
C ILE A 261 -5.70 1.19 21.51
N LEU A 262 -5.47 1.72 20.31
CA LEU A 262 -6.15 1.34 19.07
C LEU A 262 -5.45 0.16 18.39
N SER A 263 -4.12 0.23 18.30
CA SER A 263 -3.29 -0.82 17.69
C SER A 263 -1.87 -0.81 18.25
N SER A 264 -1.17 -1.89 18.06
CA SER A 264 0.24 -2.06 18.42
C SER A 264 0.89 -3.04 17.44
N ASN A 265 2.15 -2.84 17.08
CA ASN A 265 2.92 -3.89 16.42
C ASN A 265 3.36 -4.98 17.43
N HIS A 266 4.00 -6.02 16.93
CA HIS A 266 4.45 -7.13 17.78
C HIS A 266 5.42 -6.66 18.89
N GLU A 267 6.38 -5.79 18.54
CA GLU A 267 7.36 -5.26 19.49
C GLU A 267 6.73 -4.37 20.56
N GLY A 268 5.77 -3.51 20.20
CA GLY A 268 5.03 -2.71 21.17
C GLY A 268 4.25 -3.57 22.17
N SER A 269 3.64 -4.64 21.71
CA SER A 269 2.97 -5.63 22.57
C SER A 269 3.96 -6.34 23.50
N ARG A 270 5.18 -6.66 23.01
CA ARG A 270 6.26 -7.27 23.79
C ARG A 270 6.79 -6.32 24.86
N ILE A 271 6.98 -5.05 24.54
CA ILE A 271 7.42 -4.01 25.49
C ILE A 271 6.44 -3.89 26.65
N LEU A 272 5.13 -3.86 26.35
CA LEU A 272 4.09 -3.78 27.36
C LEU A 272 3.78 -5.13 28.04
N ASN A 273 4.43 -6.22 27.62
CA ASN A 273 4.20 -7.61 28.07
C ASN A 273 2.72 -8.03 28.04
N VAL A 274 2.04 -7.68 26.95
CA VAL A 274 0.65 -8.05 26.72
C VAL A 274 0.54 -8.85 25.44
N HIS A 275 -0.20 -9.94 25.45
CA HIS A 275 -0.47 -10.71 24.23
C HIS A 275 -1.10 -9.80 23.16
N HIS A 276 -0.55 -9.83 21.93
CA HIS A 276 -0.93 -8.93 20.84
C HIS A 276 -2.46 -8.81 20.63
N GLY A 277 -3.21 -9.90 20.72
CA GLY A 277 -4.67 -9.90 20.59
C GLY A 277 -5.45 -9.28 21.78
N LYS A 278 -4.79 -9.01 22.93
CA LYS A 278 -5.44 -8.49 24.14
C LYS A 278 -5.04 -7.05 24.50
N ILE A 279 -4.20 -6.42 23.69
CA ILE A 279 -3.71 -5.07 23.94
C ILE A 279 -4.70 -3.98 23.53
N ARG A 280 -5.47 -4.22 22.47
CA ARG A 280 -6.46 -3.28 21.96
C ARG A 280 -7.53 -2.97 22.98
N GLY A 281 -7.79 -1.69 23.20
CA GLY A 281 -8.81 -1.20 24.12
C GLY A 281 -8.31 -0.99 25.56
N ARG A 282 -7.08 -1.43 25.90
CA ARG A 282 -6.46 -1.10 27.20
C ARG A 282 -5.96 0.35 27.19
N ASN A 283 -5.73 0.91 28.37
CA ASN A 283 -5.19 2.26 28.49
C ASN A 283 -3.67 2.22 28.63
N ILE A 284 -2.95 3.04 27.85
CA ILE A 284 -1.47 3.10 27.89
C ILE A 284 -0.96 3.51 29.29
N GLY A 285 -1.73 4.32 30.00
CA GLY A 285 -1.39 4.75 31.38
C GLY A 285 -1.24 3.60 32.39
N GLU A 286 -1.85 2.43 32.12
CA GLU A 286 -1.66 1.24 32.97
C GLU A 286 -0.23 0.71 32.97
N PHE A 287 0.55 1.05 31.95
CA PHE A 287 1.92 0.57 31.72
C PHE A 287 2.99 1.63 32.00
N LEU A 288 2.60 2.82 32.39
CA LEU A 288 3.50 3.94 32.66
C LEU A 288 3.56 4.23 34.16
N LEU A 289 4.66 4.83 34.60
CA LEU A 289 4.74 5.32 35.98
C LEU A 289 3.70 6.44 36.23
N PRO A 290 3.17 6.58 37.47
CA PRO A 290 2.21 7.63 37.80
C PRO A 290 2.70 9.07 37.56
N LYS A 291 4.04 9.24 37.45
CA LYS A 291 4.68 10.54 37.16
C LYS A 291 4.94 10.79 35.66
N SER A 292 4.51 9.87 34.78
CA SER A 292 4.72 10.02 33.33
C SER A 292 4.08 11.30 32.81
N ALA A 293 4.84 12.06 32.04
CA ALA A 293 4.35 13.27 31.37
C ALA A 293 3.66 12.97 30.02
N LEU A 294 3.75 11.72 29.53
CA LEU A 294 3.32 11.33 28.19
C LEU A 294 1.87 11.74 27.90
N MET A 295 0.94 11.42 28.80
CA MET A 295 -0.46 11.76 28.61
C MET A 295 -0.73 13.27 28.63
N GLY A 296 0.09 14.04 29.33
CA GLY A 296 0.06 15.51 29.29
C GLY A 296 0.46 16.06 27.91
N TYR A 297 1.44 15.46 27.27
CA TYR A 297 1.82 15.82 25.88
C TYR A 297 0.77 15.41 24.86
N VAL A 298 0.12 14.25 25.02
CA VAL A 298 -1.02 13.83 24.19
C VAL A 298 -2.14 14.84 24.28
N ALA A 299 -2.55 15.20 25.50
CA ALA A 299 -3.63 16.19 25.73
C ALA A 299 -3.28 17.60 25.20
N ALA A 300 -1.99 17.95 25.20
CA ALA A 300 -1.50 19.23 24.67
C ALA A 300 -1.25 19.20 23.14
N ASN A 301 -1.55 18.10 22.45
CA ASN A 301 -1.30 17.88 21.01
C ASN A 301 0.16 18.17 20.61
N LYS A 302 1.12 17.91 21.49
CA LYS A 302 2.54 18.22 21.25
C LYS A 302 3.26 17.02 20.63
N THR A 303 4.03 17.31 19.60
CA THR A 303 5.06 16.40 19.10
C THR A 303 6.21 16.31 20.08
N VAL A 304 6.66 15.12 20.40
CA VAL A 304 7.80 14.87 21.29
C VAL A 304 8.75 13.89 20.63
N ASP A 305 10.05 14.17 20.73
CA ASP A 305 11.11 13.29 20.25
C ASP A 305 11.98 12.81 21.41
N TYR A 306 12.16 11.50 21.50
CA TYR A 306 13.09 10.84 22.41
C TYR A 306 12.95 11.24 23.88
N MET A 307 11.71 11.30 24.37
CA MET A 307 11.45 11.50 25.81
C MET A 307 11.77 10.19 26.56
N GLU A 308 12.45 10.30 27.68
CA GLU A 308 12.69 9.16 28.57
C GLU A 308 11.39 8.80 29.31
N GLU A 309 10.95 7.56 29.15
CA GLU A 309 9.78 7.01 29.84
C GLU A 309 10.08 5.63 30.41
N TYR A 310 9.48 5.35 31.55
CA TYR A 310 9.60 4.06 32.20
C TYR A 310 8.32 3.24 31.98
N VAL A 311 8.48 2.09 31.35
CA VAL A 311 7.40 1.12 31.20
C VAL A 311 7.46 0.12 32.35
N VAL A 312 6.35 0.03 33.07
CA VAL A 312 6.18 -0.89 34.21
C VAL A 312 5.60 -2.20 33.67
N ASN A 313 6.37 -3.25 33.81
CA ASN A 313 6.02 -4.58 33.33
C ASN A 313 6.02 -5.57 34.52
N GLY A 314 4.92 -5.58 35.26
CA GLY A 314 4.81 -6.36 36.49
C GLY A 314 5.73 -5.84 37.61
N ARG A 315 6.86 -6.49 37.86
CA ARG A 315 7.87 -6.08 38.87
C ARG A 315 9.10 -5.40 38.29
N GLU A 316 9.20 -5.35 36.95
CA GLU A 316 10.35 -4.75 36.28
C GLU A 316 9.94 -3.38 35.70
N GLU A 317 10.80 -2.39 35.95
CA GLU A 317 10.74 -1.07 35.31
C GLU A 317 11.85 -1.02 34.26
N LYS A 318 11.49 -0.75 33.02
CA LYS A 318 12.46 -0.59 31.92
C LYS A 318 12.32 0.79 31.28
N GLN A 319 13.47 1.42 31.06
CA GLN A 319 13.57 2.73 30.43
C GLN A 319 13.53 2.60 28.91
N TYR A 320 12.69 3.41 28.30
CA TYR A 320 12.56 3.55 26.84
C TYR A 320 12.65 5.01 26.44
N LEU A 321 13.11 5.26 25.22
CA LEU A 321 12.99 6.56 24.57
C LEU A 321 11.72 6.57 23.73
N VAL A 322 10.77 7.43 24.11
CA VAL A 322 9.45 7.50 23.46
C VAL A 322 9.36 8.75 22.60
N SER A 323 8.92 8.57 21.37
CA SER A 323 8.54 9.68 20.49
C SER A 323 7.03 9.65 20.29
N LEU A 324 6.40 10.84 20.27
CA LEU A 324 4.97 11.03 20.10
C LEU A 324 4.68 11.89 18.88
N ARG A 325 3.75 11.44 18.02
CA ARG A 325 3.25 12.18 16.87
C ARG A 325 1.72 12.21 16.92
N PRO A 326 1.09 13.38 17.07
CA PRO A 326 -0.35 13.54 16.93
C PRO A 326 -0.78 13.45 15.46
N VAL A 327 -1.93 12.84 15.20
CA VAL A 327 -2.59 12.77 13.91
C VAL A 327 -3.97 13.39 14.02
N TYR A 328 -4.30 14.29 13.11
CA TYR A 328 -5.53 15.10 13.16
C TYR A 328 -6.56 14.59 12.15
N LYS A 329 -7.83 14.80 12.46
CA LYS A 329 -8.94 14.53 11.53
C LYS A 329 -8.83 15.39 10.28
N GLN A 330 -9.19 14.84 9.13
CA GLN A 330 -9.17 15.61 7.86
C GLN A 330 -10.08 16.85 7.97
N GLY A 331 -9.50 18.02 7.72
CA GLY A 331 -10.22 19.30 7.69
C GLY A 331 -10.48 19.94 9.06
N ASN A 332 -9.90 19.43 10.15
CA ASN A 332 -10.06 19.98 11.49
C ASN A 332 -8.76 19.80 12.30
N ASP A 333 -8.47 20.73 13.24
CA ASP A 333 -7.34 20.63 14.20
C ASP A 333 -7.66 19.69 15.40
N GLU A 334 -8.72 18.91 15.30
CA GLU A 334 -9.09 17.94 16.34
C GLU A 334 -8.21 16.70 16.25
N LEU A 335 -7.60 16.31 17.38
CA LEU A 335 -6.79 15.11 17.49
C LEU A 335 -7.64 13.86 17.21
N ASP A 336 -7.28 13.08 16.22
CA ASP A 336 -7.90 11.79 15.91
C ASP A 336 -7.26 10.69 16.75
N PHE A 337 -5.95 10.53 16.62
CA PHE A 337 -5.14 9.60 17.41
C PHE A 337 -3.69 10.09 17.54
N ALA A 338 -2.93 9.46 18.40
CA ALA A 338 -1.49 9.69 18.51
C ALA A 338 -0.71 8.40 18.26
N ILE A 339 0.44 8.52 17.63
CA ILE A 339 1.39 7.43 17.40
C ILE A 339 2.52 7.56 18.41
N LEU A 340 2.73 6.51 19.18
CA LEU A 340 3.85 6.35 20.11
C LEU A 340 4.87 5.40 19.51
N ARG A 341 6.14 5.78 19.54
CA ARG A 341 7.27 4.94 19.14
C ARG A 341 8.20 4.74 20.31
N PHE A 342 8.37 3.50 20.73
CA PHE A 342 9.22 3.08 21.86
C PHE A 342 10.52 2.50 21.34
N ASN A 343 11.62 3.13 21.69
CA ASN A 343 12.97 2.70 21.37
C ASN A 343 13.67 2.19 22.63
N HIS A 344 14.39 1.07 22.51
CA HIS A 344 15.27 0.61 23.59
C HIS A 344 16.44 1.59 23.78
N SER A 345 16.60 2.14 24.98
CA SER A 345 17.73 3.04 25.32
C SER A 345 19.09 2.39 25.03
N ASP A 346 19.21 1.10 25.28
CA ASP A 346 20.46 0.33 25.07
C ASP A 346 20.83 0.23 23.59
N LYS A 347 19.87 0.10 22.66
CA LYS A 347 20.13 0.03 21.21
C LYS A 347 20.63 1.37 20.65
N ILE A 348 20.09 2.48 21.13
CA ILE A 348 20.54 3.82 20.70
C ILE A 348 21.93 4.11 21.24
N ASN A 349 22.19 3.78 22.50
CA ASN A 349 23.51 3.91 23.10
C ASN A 349 24.56 3.05 22.35
N ALA A 350 24.21 1.85 21.93
CA ALA A 350 25.08 1.00 21.11
C ALA A 350 25.37 1.63 19.72
N LEU A 351 24.40 2.26 19.07
CA LEU A 351 24.59 2.97 17.79
C LEU A 351 25.46 4.22 17.93
N VAL A 352 25.26 5.00 18.99
CA VAL A 352 26.10 6.17 19.31
C VAL A 352 27.52 5.72 19.62
N ASN A 353 27.69 4.63 20.37
CA ASN A 353 28.99 4.04 20.71
C ASN A 353 29.72 3.52 19.47
N THR A 354 29.01 2.95 18.51
CA THR A 354 29.59 2.50 17.22
C THR A 354 30.12 3.68 16.40
N ARG A 355 29.44 4.83 16.42
CA ARG A 355 29.89 6.05 15.74
C ARG A 355 31.04 6.75 16.45
N SER A 356 31.18 6.60 17.78
CA SER A 356 32.24 7.20 18.57
C SER A 356 33.49 6.29 18.69
N GLY A 357 33.51 5.13 18.04
CA GLY A 357 34.63 4.19 18.13
C GLY A 357 34.70 3.37 19.44
N ALA A 358 33.65 3.45 20.29
CA ALA A 358 33.58 2.79 21.61
C ALA A 358 33.06 1.35 21.53
N VAL A 359 33.51 0.56 20.55
CA VAL A 359 33.06 -0.83 20.33
C VAL A 359 34.18 -1.80 20.53
N ALA A 360 33.95 -2.81 21.37
CA ALA A 360 34.83 -3.97 21.51
C ALA A 360 34.59 -4.93 20.33
N LYS A 361 35.62 -5.18 19.54
CA LYS A 361 35.56 -6.02 18.33
C LYS A 361 35.91 -7.48 18.61
N PHE A 362 36.75 -7.75 19.59
CA PHE A 362 37.32 -9.07 19.84
C PHE A 362 36.55 -9.85 20.90
N ARG A 363 36.44 -11.17 20.68
CA ARG A 363 35.86 -12.15 21.60
C ARG A 363 36.92 -13.14 22.05
N PHE A 364 36.60 -14.01 23.03
CA PHE A 364 37.53 -15.04 23.49
C PHE A 364 37.98 -16.03 22.40
N GLU A 365 37.15 -16.20 21.40
CA GLU A 365 37.41 -17.05 20.22
C GLU A 365 38.49 -16.47 19.33
N ASP A 366 38.61 -15.15 19.29
CA ASP A 366 39.58 -14.42 18.44
C ASP A 366 40.98 -14.38 19.08
N ILE A 367 41.12 -14.72 20.38
CA ILE A 367 42.41 -14.75 21.06
C ILE A 367 43.15 -16.00 20.65
N VAL A 368 44.23 -15.84 19.91
CA VAL A 368 45.10 -16.94 19.44
C VAL A 368 46.06 -17.37 20.56
N GLY A 369 46.33 -18.66 20.67
CA GLY A 369 47.31 -19.25 21.61
C GLY A 369 46.80 -20.56 22.23
N GLN A 370 47.70 -21.58 22.26
CA GLN A 370 47.41 -22.93 22.77
C GLN A 370 48.38 -23.36 23.89
N SER A 371 49.29 -22.48 24.31
CA SER A 371 50.17 -22.78 25.47
C SER A 371 49.34 -22.99 26.73
N GLU A 372 49.84 -23.79 27.64
CA GLU A 372 49.19 -24.09 28.92
C GLU A 372 48.89 -22.81 29.72
N SER A 373 49.83 -21.86 29.74
CA SER A 373 49.66 -20.54 30.36
C SER A 373 48.53 -19.74 29.73
N MET A 374 48.45 -19.70 28.39
CA MET A 374 47.40 -18.99 27.65
C MET A 374 46.01 -19.62 27.88
N LEU A 375 45.93 -20.96 27.89
CA LEU A 375 44.68 -21.67 28.15
C LEU A 375 44.18 -21.42 29.59
N LYS A 376 45.10 -21.40 30.59
CA LYS A 376 44.78 -21.02 31.95
C LYS A 376 44.27 -19.58 32.05
N ALA A 377 44.95 -18.62 31.40
CA ALA A 377 44.52 -17.22 31.36
C ALA A 377 43.14 -17.06 30.75
N LYS A 378 42.89 -17.71 29.61
CA LYS A 378 41.56 -17.71 28.96
C LYS A 378 40.47 -18.30 29.85
N ALA A 379 40.73 -19.42 30.51
CA ALA A 379 39.78 -20.07 31.42
C ALA A 379 39.44 -19.17 32.60
N LEU A 380 40.48 -18.53 33.18
CA LEU A 380 40.35 -17.61 34.30
C LEU A 380 39.51 -16.37 33.86
N ALA A 381 39.87 -15.77 32.74
CA ALA A 381 39.15 -14.63 32.19
C ALA A 381 37.66 -14.94 31.89
N ARG A 382 37.35 -16.10 31.29
CA ARG A 382 35.96 -16.55 31.07
C ARG A 382 35.16 -16.72 32.36
N ARG A 383 35.82 -17.21 33.43
CA ARG A 383 35.20 -17.35 34.75
C ARG A 383 34.80 -15.98 35.31
N PHE A 384 35.72 -15.00 35.27
CA PHE A 384 35.46 -13.65 35.77
C PHE A 384 34.66 -12.78 34.83
N ALA A 385 34.53 -13.13 33.55
CA ALA A 385 33.64 -12.42 32.62
C ALA A 385 32.18 -12.34 33.11
N ARG A 386 31.75 -13.32 33.92
CA ARG A 386 30.39 -13.41 34.47
C ARG A 386 30.18 -12.62 35.76
N THR A 387 31.25 -12.05 36.35
CA THR A 387 31.17 -11.25 37.57
C THR A 387 31.13 -9.77 37.26
N ARG A 388 30.71 -8.94 38.23
CA ARG A 388 30.73 -7.47 38.13
C ARG A 388 32.00 -6.84 38.69
N GLU A 389 32.91 -7.66 39.18
CA GLU A 389 34.14 -7.23 39.84
C GLU A 389 35.09 -6.52 38.87
N ASN A 390 35.86 -5.58 39.40
CA ASN A 390 36.98 -4.96 38.71
C ASN A 390 38.09 -5.99 38.46
N LEU A 391 38.80 -5.85 37.34
CA LEU A 391 39.84 -6.81 36.95
C LEU A 391 41.14 -6.10 36.64
N LEU A 392 42.25 -6.75 37.03
CA LEU A 392 43.59 -6.34 36.64
C LEU A 392 44.20 -7.40 35.72
N LEU A 393 44.64 -6.97 34.53
CA LEU A 393 45.37 -7.78 33.55
C LEU A 393 46.87 -7.49 33.68
N LEU A 394 47.65 -8.51 34.03
CA LEU A 394 49.11 -8.41 34.12
C LEU A 394 49.77 -9.10 32.93
N GLY A 395 50.74 -8.45 32.33
CA GLY A 395 51.52 -9.05 31.24
C GLY A 395 52.44 -8.06 30.58
N GLU A 396 53.44 -8.54 29.89
CA GLU A 396 54.37 -7.70 29.11
C GLU A 396 53.67 -6.91 28.02
N SER A 397 54.30 -5.87 27.50
CA SER A 397 53.76 -5.12 26.38
C SER A 397 53.58 -6.04 25.15
N GLY A 398 52.47 -5.90 24.43
CA GLY A 398 52.17 -6.70 23.23
C GLY A 398 51.61 -8.10 23.48
N THR A 399 51.39 -8.53 24.73
CA THR A 399 50.83 -9.87 25.05
C THR A 399 49.31 -10.00 24.76
N GLY A 400 48.66 -8.92 24.36
CA GLY A 400 47.23 -8.93 23.98
C GLY A 400 46.28 -8.58 25.14
N LYS A 401 46.73 -7.84 26.16
CA LYS A 401 45.90 -7.38 27.29
C LYS A 401 44.61 -6.70 26.84
N GLU A 402 44.66 -5.85 25.81
CA GLU A 402 43.48 -5.19 25.23
C GLU A 402 42.50 -6.18 24.61
N LEU A 403 43.00 -7.25 23.93
CA LEU A 403 42.13 -8.29 23.38
C LEU A 403 41.35 -9.01 24.48
N PHE A 404 42.00 -9.30 25.60
CA PHE A 404 41.33 -9.86 26.77
C PHE A 404 40.28 -8.89 27.36
N ALA A 405 40.60 -7.62 27.49
CA ALA A 405 39.66 -6.61 27.99
C ALA A 405 38.42 -6.50 27.11
N GLN A 406 38.58 -6.51 25.78
CA GLN A 406 37.45 -6.50 24.84
C GLN A 406 36.65 -7.80 24.92
N ALA A 407 37.27 -8.97 25.00
CA ALA A 407 36.61 -10.26 25.16
C ALA A 407 35.79 -10.34 26.46
N LEU A 408 36.34 -9.83 27.56
CA LEU A 408 35.67 -9.71 28.85
C LEU A 408 34.44 -8.82 28.79
N HIS A 409 34.55 -7.66 28.10
CA HIS A 409 33.44 -6.75 27.86
C HIS A 409 32.34 -7.43 27.06
N ASN A 410 32.68 -8.03 25.91
CA ASN A 410 31.73 -8.68 25.02
C ASN A 410 30.99 -9.86 25.68
N SER A 411 31.58 -10.47 26.68
CA SER A 411 30.95 -11.55 27.45
C SER A 411 30.06 -11.07 28.60
N HIS A 412 30.23 -9.83 29.06
CA HIS A 412 29.50 -9.28 30.21
C HIS A 412 28.45 -8.25 29.85
N ARG A 413 28.82 -7.25 29.03
CA ARG A 413 27.96 -6.12 28.65
C ARG A 413 28.08 -5.80 27.14
N PRO A 414 27.74 -6.75 26.25
CA PRO A 414 27.98 -6.61 24.81
C PRO A 414 27.24 -5.42 24.15
N GLY A 415 26.20 -4.91 24.79
CA GLY A 415 25.43 -3.73 24.30
C GLY A 415 25.91 -2.40 24.89
N GLY A 416 26.81 -2.42 25.91
CA GLY A 416 27.34 -1.23 26.54
C GLY A 416 28.55 -0.63 25.81
N PRO A 417 28.97 0.60 26.17
CA PRO A 417 30.20 1.19 25.65
C PRO A 417 31.46 0.49 26.16
N PHE A 418 32.45 0.32 25.27
CA PHE A 418 33.81 -0.06 25.64
C PHE A 418 34.74 1.14 25.49
N ILE A 419 35.09 1.81 26.58
CA ILE A 419 35.92 3.00 26.57
C ILE A 419 37.33 2.65 26.99
N ALA A 420 38.28 2.76 26.08
CA ALA A 420 39.70 2.51 26.34
C ALA A 420 40.45 3.83 26.52
N VAL A 421 41.31 3.88 27.53
CA VAL A 421 42.22 4.99 27.82
C VAL A 421 43.59 4.41 28.18
N ASN A 422 44.61 4.90 27.50
CA ASN A 422 46.01 4.56 27.84
C ASN A 422 46.59 5.66 28.74
N CYS A 423 46.96 5.29 29.97
CA CYS A 423 47.44 6.23 30.99
C CYS A 423 48.87 6.72 30.73
N ALA A 424 49.68 5.95 30.00
CA ALA A 424 51.06 6.35 29.67
C ALA A 424 51.12 7.30 28.47
N ALA A 425 50.10 7.31 27.61
CA ALA A 425 50.12 8.05 26.33
C ALA A 425 49.82 9.55 26.44
N MET A 426 49.43 10.05 27.64
CA MET A 426 48.93 11.42 27.80
C MET A 426 49.69 12.19 28.90
N PRO A 427 49.98 13.50 28.69
CA PRO A 427 50.41 14.37 29.78
C PRO A 427 49.39 14.40 30.92
N ARG A 428 49.88 14.57 32.17
CA ARG A 428 49.08 14.56 33.40
C ARG A 428 47.80 15.42 33.33
N ASN A 429 47.89 16.67 32.90
CA ASN A 429 46.73 17.58 32.82
C ASN A 429 45.71 17.15 31.77
N LEU A 430 46.16 16.44 30.74
CA LEU A 430 45.29 15.98 29.67
C LEU A 430 44.51 14.71 30.10
N ILE A 431 45.15 13.77 30.77
CA ILE A 431 44.52 12.56 31.27
C ILE A 431 43.40 12.86 32.29
N GLU A 432 43.61 13.88 33.15
CA GLU A 432 42.58 14.33 34.10
C GLU A 432 41.34 14.84 33.39
N SER A 433 41.50 15.77 32.43
CA SER A 433 40.38 16.31 31.65
C SER A 433 39.70 15.29 30.75
N GLU A 434 40.44 14.31 30.20
CA GLU A 434 39.87 13.21 29.42
C GLU A 434 39.07 12.24 30.28
N LEU A 435 39.58 11.85 31.45
CA LEU A 435 38.90 10.89 32.33
C LEU A 435 37.64 11.47 32.97
N PHE A 436 37.76 12.65 33.59
CA PHE A 436 36.66 13.22 34.38
C PHE A 436 35.80 14.22 33.64
N GLY A 437 36.29 14.74 32.48
CA GLY A 437 35.59 15.79 31.73
C GLY A 437 35.75 17.17 32.39
N TYR A 438 35.18 18.18 31.77
CA TYR A 438 35.25 19.55 32.28
C TYR A 438 33.97 20.33 31.95
N GLU A 439 33.63 21.29 32.80
CA GLU A 439 32.57 22.26 32.53
C GLU A 439 33.15 23.48 31.76
N SER A 440 32.25 24.24 31.14
CA SER A 440 32.59 25.47 30.39
C SER A 440 33.42 26.42 31.25
N GLY A 441 34.55 26.89 30.73
CA GLY A 441 35.40 27.89 31.41
C GLY A 441 36.31 27.36 32.49
N SER A 442 36.48 26.04 32.63
CA SER A 442 37.34 25.39 33.67
C SER A 442 38.81 25.68 33.51
N PHE A 443 39.27 25.93 32.28
CA PHE A 443 40.65 26.32 31.96
C PHE A 443 40.77 27.06 30.63
N THR A 444 41.91 27.69 30.35
CA THR A 444 42.16 28.36 29.08
C THR A 444 42.21 27.35 27.92
N GLY A 445 41.21 27.42 27.00
CA GLY A 445 41.05 26.49 25.89
C GLY A 445 39.92 25.46 26.09
N ALA A 446 39.17 25.52 27.19
CA ALA A 446 37.99 24.70 27.39
C ALA A 446 36.91 25.05 26.36
N GLU A 447 36.24 24.04 25.81
CA GLU A 447 35.12 24.22 24.89
C GLU A 447 33.97 24.97 25.59
N LYS A 448 33.26 25.82 24.82
CA LYS A 448 32.13 26.65 25.32
C LYS A 448 31.02 25.84 26.01
N ASN A 449 30.86 24.59 25.65
CA ASN A 449 29.78 23.71 26.17
C ASN A 449 30.31 22.69 27.20
N GLY A 450 31.63 22.78 27.57
CA GLY A 450 32.26 21.73 28.35
C GLY A 450 32.35 20.40 27.59
N ARG A 451 32.97 19.36 28.19
CA ARG A 451 33.10 18.05 27.57
C ARG A 451 32.88 16.93 28.60
N PRO A 452 32.05 15.90 28.31
CA PRO A 452 31.92 14.74 29.19
C PRO A 452 33.24 13.95 29.24
N GLY A 453 33.59 13.43 30.44
CA GLY A 453 34.73 12.56 30.62
C GLY A 453 34.51 11.13 30.15
N LYS A 454 35.61 10.38 29.94
CA LYS A 454 35.58 8.97 29.55
C LYS A 454 34.85 8.10 30.57
N ILE A 455 34.88 8.46 31.85
CA ILE A 455 34.12 7.79 32.92
C ILE A 455 32.61 7.95 32.72
N GLU A 456 32.13 9.15 32.36
CA GLU A 456 30.72 9.37 32.03
C GLU A 456 30.32 8.59 30.75
N LEU A 457 31.19 8.58 29.73
CA LEU A 457 30.97 7.84 28.49
C LEU A 457 30.98 6.32 28.66
N ALA A 458 31.64 5.79 29.71
CA ALA A 458 31.66 4.37 30.02
C ALA A 458 30.40 3.90 30.77
N ASN A 459 29.48 4.81 31.11
CA ASN A 459 28.25 4.46 31.83
C ASN A 459 27.44 3.37 31.12
N GLY A 460 27.02 2.35 31.85
CA GLY A 460 26.33 1.18 31.30
C GLY A 460 27.26 0.15 30.64
N GLY A 461 28.58 0.41 30.57
CA GLY A 461 29.55 -0.40 29.85
C GLY A 461 30.81 -0.77 30.64
N THR A 462 31.95 -0.64 29.96
CA THR A 462 33.28 -0.98 30.52
C THR A 462 34.25 0.17 30.25
N LEU A 463 34.95 0.60 31.31
CA LEU A 463 36.13 1.45 31.22
C LEU A 463 37.38 0.56 31.25
N PHE A 464 38.19 0.62 30.21
CA PHE A 464 39.47 -0.05 30.12
C PHE A 464 40.60 0.97 30.30
N LEU A 465 41.38 0.82 31.35
CA LEU A 465 42.56 1.65 31.62
C LEU A 465 43.82 0.83 31.36
N ASP A 466 44.48 1.14 30.25
CA ASP A 466 45.77 0.52 29.93
C ASP A 466 46.92 1.27 30.63
N GLU A 467 47.94 0.57 31.00
CA GLU A 467 49.14 1.03 31.76
C GLU A 467 48.74 1.84 33.01
N ILE A 468 47.87 1.23 33.86
CA ILE A 468 47.36 1.89 35.08
C ILE A 468 48.48 2.26 36.05
N GLY A 469 49.64 1.57 36.02
CA GLY A 469 50.81 1.86 36.82
C GLY A 469 51.41 3.25 36.58
N ASP A 470 51.16 3.83 35.40
CA ASP A 470 51.62 5.18 35.00
C ASP A 470 50.63 6.29 35.36
N MET A 471 49.49 5.96 35.96
CA MET A 471 48.51 6.96 36.39
C MET A 471 49.06 7.82 37.55
N PRO A 472 48.98 9.16 37.46
CA PRO A 472 49.38 10.06 38.55
C PRO A 472 48.66 9.71 39.87
N ILE A 473 49.40 9.71 40.98
CA ILE A 473 48.88 9.27 42.29
C ILE A 473 47.67 10.07 42.78
N GLU A 474 47.57 11.34 42.41
CA GLU A 474 46.42 12.20 42.72
C GLU A 474 45.17 11.76 41.99
N LEU A 475 45.28 11.31 40.72
CA LEU A 475 44.16 10.81 39.92
C LEU A 475 43.72 9.42 40.39
N GLN A 476 44.63 8.60 40.92
CA GLN A 476 44.30 7.33 41.55
C GLN A 476 43.31 7.53 42.72
N ALA A 477 43.51 8.60 43.54
CA ALA A 477 42.61 8.93 44.64
C ALA A 477 41.19 9.35 44.15
N VAL A 478 41.13 10.10 43.05
CA VAL A 478 39.82 10.49 42.46
C VAL A 478 39.11 9.30 41.83
N LEU A 479 39.86 8.43 41.13
CA LEU A 479 39.33 7.20 40.53
C LEU A 479 38.75 6.27 41.61
N LEU A 480 39.49 6.07 42.73
CA LEU A 480 39.00 5.26 43.84
C LEU A 480 37.66 5.75 44.38
N ARG A 481 37.52 7.07 44.58
CA ARG A 481 36.23 7.64 45.01
C ARG A 481 35.11 7.37 44.00
N VAL A 482 35.38 7.50 42.71
CA VAL A 482 34.36 7.20 41.66
C VAL A 482 33.96 5.72 41.72
N LEU A 483 34.88 4.81 41.97
CA LEU A 483 34.59 3.38 42.09
C LEU A 483 33.71 3.07 43.31
N GLN A 484 33.97 3.75 44.45
CA GLN A 484 33.27 3.54 45.72
C GLN A 484 31.90 4.22 45.71
N ASP A 485 31.84 5.51 45.34
CA ASP A 485 30.61 6.33 45.40
C ASP A 485 29.71 6.15 44.21
N LYS A 486 30.21 5.61 43.10
CA LYS A 486 29.54 5.52 41.78
C LYS A 486 29.10 6.88 41.27
N MET A 487 29.87 7.92 41.59
CA MET A 487 29.61 9.30 41.19
C MET A 487 30.87 9.96 40.65
N VAL A 488 30.71 10.74 39.57
CA VAL A 488 31.78 11.53 38.96
C VAL A 488 31.39 13.00 38.92
N MET A 489 32.37 13.87 39.14
CA MET A 489 32.22 15.34 38.98
C MET A 489 33.22 15.83 37.94
N ARG A 490 32.75 16.67 37.03
CA ARG A 490 33.60 17.30 36.01
C ARG A 490 34.52 18.34 36.64
N LEU A 491 35.66 18.55 36.03
CA LEU A 491 36.59 19.63 36.43
C LEU A 491 35.90 20.98 36.37
N GLY A 492 35.99 21.77 37.44
CA GLY A 492 35.30 23.05 37.57
C GLY A 492 33.77 22.97 37.77
N GLY A 493 33.22 21.77 37.82
CA GLY A 493 31.81 21.51 38.07
C GLY A 493 31.44 21.50 39.56
N ARG A 494 30.10 21.57 39.82
CA ARG A 494 29.55 21.49 41.19
C ARG A 494 28.58 20.32 41.35
N ASN A 495 28.25 19.66 40.25
CA ASN A 495 27.23 18.59 40.26
C ASN A 495 27.88 17.22 40.09
N TYR A 496 27.49 16.30 40.96
CA TYR A 496 27.83 14.90 40.81
C TYR A 496 26.89 14.20 39.85
N ARG A 497 27.44 13.28 39.03
CA ARG A 497 26.69 12.47 38.07
C ARG A 497 26.86 11.01 38.44
N GLN A 498 25.78 10.26 38.51
CA GLN A 498 25.79 8.84 38.77
C GLN A 498 26.35 8.07 37.57
N VAL A 499 27.26 7.12 37.82
CA VAL A 499 27.86 6.27 36.80
C VAL A 499 27.89 4.81 37.27
N ASP A 500 27.55 3.90 36.38
CA ASP A 500 27.68 2.45 36.57
C ASP A 500 28.50 1.85 35.44
N PHE A 501 29.74 1.56 35.68
CA PHE A 501 30.62 0.91 34.71
C PHE A 501 31.44 -0.19 35.40
N ARG A 502 31.90 -1.15 34.62
CA ARG A 502 32.89 -2.12 35.02
C ARG A 502 34.28 -1.59 34.71
N LEU A 503 35.20 -1.64 35.67
CA LEU A 503 36.59 -1.27 35.44
C LEU A 503 37.41 -2.53 35.09
N ILE A 504 38.16 -2.45 33.99
CA ILE A 504 39.23 -3.39 33.63
C ILE A 504 40.50 -2.57 33.49
N THR A 505 41.54 -2.96 34.17
CA THR A 505 42.85 -2.29 34.11
C THR A 505 43.90 -3.23 33.58
N ALA A 506 44.95 -2.69 32.97
CA ALA A 506 46.08 -3.45 32.49
C ALA A 506 47.40 -2.76 32.83
N THR A 507 48.45 -3.51 33.07
CA THR A 507 49.81 -2.99 33.26
C THR A 507 50.85 -4.09 33.05
N ASN A 508 52.07 -3.69 32.73
CA ASN A 508 53.28 -4.51 32.73
C ASN A 508 54.13 -4.32 34.00
N GLN A 509 53.73 -3.38 34.89
CA GLN A 509 54.49 -3.05 36.11
C GLN A 509 53.99 -3.85 37.31
N ASP A 510 54.87 -4.06 38.27
CA ASP A 510 54.53 -4.66 39.57
C ASP A 510 53.89 -3.60 40.48
N LEU A 511 52.54 -3.54 40.48
CA LEU A 511 51.78 -2.58 41.28
C LEU A 511 52.04 -2.74 42.80
N LYS A 512 52.40 -3.92 43.25
CA LYS A 512 52.72 -4.16 44.66
C LYS A 512 54.02 -3.46 45.04
N LEU A 513 55.03 -3.53 44.18
CA LEU A 513 56.28 -2.79 44.34
C LEU A 513 56.05 -1.29 44.28
N LEU A 514 55.27 -0.82 43.32
CA LEU A 514 54.89 0.61 43.20
C LEU A 514 54.15 1.10 44.44
N ALA A 515 53.30 0.29 45.04
CA ALA A 515 52.64 0.63 46.31
C ALA A 515 53.61 0.80 47.46
N GLN A 516 54.60 -0.08 47.57
CA GLN A 516 55.69 0.06 48.56
C GLN A 516 56.52 1.33 48.34
N GLU A 517 56.75 1.70 47.07
CA GLU A 517 57.45 2.93 46.70
C GLU A 517 56.59 4.19 46.80
N LYS A 518 55.30 4.09 47.23
CA LYS A 518 54.31 5.18 47.30
C LYS A 518 54.01 5.84 45.94
N LYS A 519 54.24 5.14 44.85
CA LYS A 519 53.93 5.56 43.50
C LYS A 519 52.52 5.09 43.05
N PHE A 520 52.03 4.05 43.76
CA PHE A 520 50.63 3.55 43.56
C PHE A 520 49.96 3.46 44.95
N ARG A 521 48.64 3.69 44.98
CA ARG A 521 47.86 3.65 46.21
C ARG A 521 47.53 2.20 46.58
N GLU A 522 47.80 1.82 47.83
CA GLU A 522 47.53 0.48 48.36
C GLU A 522 46.00 0.19 48.39
N ASP A 523 45.20 1.21 48.71
CA ASP A 523 43.74 1.11 48.75
C ASP A 523 43.13 0.89 47.32
N LEU A 524 43.63 1.56 46.28
CA LEU A 524 43.22 1.29 44.90
C LEU A 524 43.67 -0.09 44.41
N TYR A 525 44.88 -0.53 44.80
CA TYR A 525 45.36 -1.88 44.49
C TYR A 525 44.46 -2.97 45.09
N SER A 526 43.94 -2.76 46.29
CA SER A 526 43.02 -3.67 46.99
C SER A 526 41.64 -3.76 46.29
N ASP A 527 41.24 -2.76 45.50
CA ASP A 527 40.00 -2.74 44.68
C ASP A 527 40.09 -3.62 43.42
N PHE A 528 41.26 -4.25 43.17
CA PHE A 528 41.45 -5.23 42.10
C PHE A 528 41.57 -6.66 42.69
N PRO A 529 40.45 -7.29 43.07
CA PRO A 529 40.47 -8.59 43.76
C PRO A 529 40.96 -9.73 42.87
N PHE A 530 41.01 -9.53 41.56
CA PHE A 530 41.36 -10.57 40.59
C PHE A 530 42.45 -10.13 39.63
N LEU A 531 43.48 -10.96 39.52
CA LEU A 531 44.65 -10.80 38.64
C LEU A 531 44.60 -11.86 37.55
N ILE A 532 44.70 -11.46 36.31
CA ILE A 532 44.72 -12.35 35.13
C ILE A 532 46.04 -12.14 34.40
#